data_c0a83b049cf5f209f614b62efd105c97
#
_entry.id   c0a83b049cf5f209f614b62efd105c97
#
_cell.length_a   1.000
_cell.length_b   1.000
_cell.length_c   1.000
_cell.angle_alpha   90.00
_cell.angle_beta   90.00
_cell.angle_gamma   90.00
#
_symmetry.space_group_name_H-M   'P 1'
#
loop_
_entity.id
_entity.type
_entity.pdbx_description
1 polymer ?
#
loop_
_entity_poly.entity_id
_entity_poly.type
_entity_poly.pdbx_seq_one_letter_code
_entity_poly.pdbx_strand_id
1 'polypeptide(L)'
;MSAKGVGFFWRKRDGPSLDELSRNLMVTAIDPDKCWEMASLFRKTSVPSNILTCETSFLMGSIVRDIIRSVIPDAKQQQALISAEAAYFKTFDNQPEEELPSEMRAVYGDDRLGHVARIALAAYGEHNDM
;
A
#
# COMPACT_ATOMS: atom_id res chain seq x y z
N MET A 1 11.79 -32.16 15.15
CA MET A 1 12.31 -31.52 15.28
C MET A 1 12.53 -30.90 15.28
N SER A 2 12.40 -31.65 15.59
CA SER A 2 13.02 -31.09 15.74
C SER A 2 13.03 -30.43 15.68
N ALA A 3 12.55 -30.47 15.61
CA ALA A 3 13.05 -29.88 15.74
C ALA A 3 13.12 -29.47 15.47
N LYS A 4 13.10 -29.50 15.52
CA LYS A 4 13.55 -29.08 15.36
C LYS A 4 13.27 -28.24 15.15
N GLY A 5 12.77 -28.77 15.16
CA GLY A 5 12.96 -28.10 15.11
C GLY A 5 12.60 -27.39 15.17
N VAL A 6 12.40 -27.43 15.33
CA VAL A 6 12.51 -26.65 15.51
C VAL A 6 12.97 -26.02 15.22
N GLY A 7 13.08 -26.26 15.19
CA GLY A 7 13.71 -25.69 14.93
C GLY A 7 13.75 -25.35 14.22
N PHE A 8 13.73 -25.35 13.88
CA PHE A 8 14.00 -25.02 13.25
C PHE A 8 13.53 -24.41 12.77
N PHE A 9 13.14 -24.46 12.83
CA PHE A 9 12.82 -23.81 12.46
C PHE A 9 12.89 -22.81 12.57
N TRP A 10 12.98 -22.64 12.89
CA TRP A 10 13.06 -21.71 13.03
C TRP A 10 13.93 -21.16 12.75
N ARG A 11 14.32 -21.26 12.70
CA ARG A 11 15.02 -20.91 12.29
C ARG A 11 15.22 -20.25 11.77
N LYS A 12 15.22 -20.12 11.44
CA LYS A 12 15.30 -19.72 10.70
C LYS A 12 15.08 -19.48 10.18
N ARG A 13 15.12 -19.34 10.22
CA ARG A 13 14.97 -19.21 9.40
C ARG A 13 14.18 -19.31 8.43
N ASP A 14 13.56 -19.72 8.53
CA ASP A 14 12.68 -20.14 7.47
C ASP A 14 11.44 -19.30 7.32
N GLY A 15 11.32 -18.24 8.05
CA GLY A 15 10.26 -17.26 7.89
C GLY A 15 10.53 -16.32 6.72
N PRO A 16 9.53 -15.55 6.28
CA PRO A 16 9.73 -14.57 5.23
C PRO A 16 10.77 -13.51 5.62
N SER A 17 11.52 -13.03 4.65
CA SER A 17 12.48 -11.96 4.86
C SER A 17 11.75 -10.66 5.20
N LEU A 18 12.50 -9.68 5.70
CA LEU A 18 11.96 -8.37 5.97
C LEU A 18 11.36 -7.75 4.69
N ASP A 19 12.03 -7.95 3.55
CA ASP A 19 11.55 -7.45 2.27
C ASP A 19 10.21 -8.07 1.90
N GLU A 20 10.07 -9.39 2.08
CA GLU A 20 8.81 -10.07 1.81
C GLU A 20 7.68 -9.60 2.74
N LEU A 21 7.99 -9.45 4.02
CA LEU A 21 7.00 -8.97 4.99
C LEU A 21 6.54 -7.56 4.63
N SER A 22 7.46 -6.69 4.25
CA SER A 22 7.14 -5.31 3.87
C SER A 22 6.27 -5.27 2.62
N ARG A 23 6.61 -6.07 1.61
CA ARG A 23 5.80 -6.18 0.38
C ARG A 23 4.41 -6.71 0.69
N ASN A 24 4.33 -7.77 1.48
CA ASN A 24 3.05 -8.41 1.81
C ASN A 24 2.16 -7.48 2.62
N LEU A 25 2.74 -6.75 3.55
CA LEU A 25 2.00 -5.76 4.33
C LEU A 25 1.41 -4.69 3.41
N MET A 26 2.22 -4.17 2.48
CA MET A 26 1.74 -3.16 1.54
C MET A 26 0.63 -3.70 0.65
N VAL A 27 0.84 -4.86 0.01
CA VAL A 27 -0.15 -5.45 -0.90
C VAL A 27 -1.46 -5.72 -0.16
N THR A 28 -1.39 -6.20 1.07
CA THR A 28 -2.58 -6.46 1.88
C THR A 28 -3.31 -5.17 2.23
N ALA A 29 -2.57 -4.14 2.61
CA ALA A 29 -3.15 -2.87 3.06
C ALA A 29 -3.85 -2.12 1.93
N ILE A 30 -3.31 -2.18 0.72
CA ILE A 30 -3.87 -1.46 -0.43
C ILE A 30 -4.78 -2.32 -1.30
N ASP A 31 -5.10 -3.53 -0.84
CA ASP A 31 -5.97 -4.44 -1.59
C ASP A 31 -7.29 -3.74 -1.94
N PRO A 32 -7.68 -3.72 -3.24
CA PRO A 32 -8.86 -2.98 -3.66
C PRO A 32 -10.15 -3.42 -2.98
N ASP A 33 -10.33 -4.71 -2.75
CA ASP A 33 -11.54 -5.22 -2.12
C ASP A 33 -11.67 -4.74 -0.68
N LYS A 34 -10.57 -4.76 0.06
CA LYS A 34 -10.56 -4.28 1.45
C LYS A 34 -10.75 -2.79 1.53
N CYS A 35 -10.12 -2.04 0.63
CA CYS A 35 -10.27 -0.60 0.57
C CYS A 35 -11.69 -0.21 0.17
N TRP A 36 -12.31 -0.98 -0.72
CA TRP A 36 -13.71 -0.77 -1.08
C TRP A 36 -14.63 -0.98 0.13
N GLU A 37 -14.37 -2.04 0.92
CA GLU A 37 -15.16 -2.29 2.13
C GLU A 37 -15.04 -1.13 3.12
N MET A 38 -13.82 -0.63 3.32
CA MET A 38 -13.60 0.52 4.20
C MET A 38 -14.29 1.77 3.66
N ALA A 39 -14.16 2.00 2.36
CA ALA A 39 -14.78 3.15 1.70
C ALA A 39 -16.30 3.10 1.79
N SER A 40 -16.88 1.90 1.82
CA SER A 40 -18.33 1.75 1.89
C SER A 40 -18.93 2.28 3.19
N LEU A 41 -18.10 2.45 4.23
CA LEU A 41 -18.54 3.08 5.47
C LEU A 41 -18.90 4.56 5.27
N PHE A 42 -18.42 5.16 4.19
CA PHE A 42 -18.66 6.56 3.85
C PHE A 42 -19.66 6.72 2.70
N ARG A 43 -20.49 5.71 2.47
CA ARG A 43 -21.41 5.71 1.32
C ARG A 43 -22.46 6.83 1.34
N LYS A 44 -22.61 7.51 2.45
CA LYS A 44 -23.54 8.65 2.55
C LYS A 44 -22.93 9.96 2.03
N THR A 45 -21.65 9.92 1.62
CA THR A 45 -21.03 11.11 1.05
C THR A 45 -21.42 11.23 -0.41
N SER A 46 -21.22 12.41 -0.98
CA SER A 46 -21.46 12.65 -2.41
C SER A 46 -20.29 12.21 -3.28
N VAL A 47 -19.20 11.73 -2.67
CA VAL A 47 -18.01 11.30 -3.42
C VAL A 47 -18.23 9.92 -4.00
N PRO A 48 -17.97 9.72 -5.31
CA PRO A 48 -18.12 8.40 -5.94
C PRO A 48 -17.31 7.31 -5.26
N SER A 49 -17.85 6.08 -5.21
CA SER A 49 -17.23 4.95 -4.53
C SER A 49 -15.83 4.61 -5.03
N ASN A 50 -15.60 4.69 -6.33
CA ASN A 50 -14.29 4.36 -6.89
C ASN A 50 -13.22 5.38 -6.47
N ILE A 51 -13.60 6.64 -6.32
CA ILE A 51 -12.68 7.67 -5.83
C ILE A 51 -12.37 7.41 -4.35
N LEU A 52 -13.39 7.11 -3.54
CA LEU A 52 -13.19 6.77 -2.13
C LEU A 52 -12.29 5.54 -1.98
N THR A 53 -12.46 4.55 -2.84
CA THR A 53 -11.64 3.34 -2.81
C THR A 53 -10.19 3.67 -3.13
N CYS A 54 -9.95 4.46 -4.16
CA CYS A 54 -8.60 4.88 -4.53
C CYS A 54 -7.94 5.70 -3.43
N GLU A 55 -8.65 6.68 -2.88
CA GLU A 55 -8.11 7.51 -1.80
C GLU A 55 -7.81 6.68 -0.56
N THR A 56 -8.66 5.70 -0.26
CA THR A 56 -8.41 4.78 0.85
C THR A 56 -7.14 3.97 0.61
N SER A 57 -6.93 3.48 -0.62
CA SER A 57 -5.72 2.74 -0.97
C SER A 57 -4.47 3.62 -0.83
N PHE A 58 -4.53 4.87 -1.27
CA PHE A 58 -3.42 5.80 -1.16
C PHE A 58 -3.09 6.07 0.31
N LEU A 59 -4.12 6.30 1.11
CA LEU A 59 -3.95 6.51 2.55
C LEU A 59 -3.33 5.29 3.22
N MET A 60 -3.81 4.10 2.91
CA MET A 60 -3.28 2.86 3.49
C MET A 60 -1.82 2.65 3.13
N GLY A 61 -1.42 2.99 1.91
CA GLY A 61 -0.01 2.94 1.52
C GLY A 61 0.86 3.84 2.39
N SER A 62 0.38 5.04 2.66
CA SER A 62 1.09 5.99 3.52
C SER A 62 1.18 5.47 4.96
N ILE A 63 0.11 4.86 5.46
CA ILE A 63 0.11 4.27 6.81
C ILE A 63 1.14 3.14 6.92
N VAL A 64 1.25 2.31 5.89
CA VAL A 64 2.26 1.23 5.88
C VAL A 64 3.67 1.83 6.00
N ARG A 65 3.95 2.91 5.27
CA ARG A 65 5.24 3.60 5.36
C ARG A 65 5.50 4.07 6.79
N ASP A 66 4.50 4.64 7.44
CA ASP A 66 4.63 5.11 8.82
C ASP A 66 4.86 3.96 9.79
N ILE A 67 4.18 2.84 9.59
CA ILE A 67 4.38 1.65 10.42
C ILE A 67 5.82 1.16 10.28
N ILE A 68 6.33 1.09 9.06
CA ILE A 68 7.72 0.66 8.81
C ILE A 68 8.68 1.59 9.54
N ARG A 69 8.48 2.90 9.43
CA ARG A 69 9.34 3.88 10.11
C ARG A 69 9.27 3.76 11.62
N SER A 70 8.12 3.34 12.15
CA SER A 70 7.92 3.23 13.60
C SER A 70 8.49 1.95 14.19
N VAL A 71 8.44 0.84 13.46
CA VAL A 71 8.76 -0.48 14.03
C VAL A 71 10.06 -1.09 13.51
N ILE A 72 10.58 -0.62 12.37
CA ILE A 72 11.80 -1.18 11.79
C ILE A 72 13.01 -0.34 12.23
N PRO A 73 14.09 -0.98 12.71
CA PRO A 73 15.30 -0.24 13.09
C PRO A 73 15.88 0.55 11.91
N ASP A 74 16.45 1.71 12.18
CA ASP A 74 16.96 2.62 11.16
C ASP A 74 17.89 1.94 10.15
N ALA A 75 18.70 0.99 10.60
CA ALA A 75 19.63 0.31 9.72
C ALA A 75 18.98 -0.49 8.61
N LYS A 76 17.72 -0.93 8.82
CA LYS A 76 16.98 -1.74 7.84
C LYS A 76 15.76 -1.02 7.27
N GLN A 77 15.47 0.14 7.78
CA GLN A 77 14.26 0.89 7.44
C GLN A 77 14.20 1.26 5.96
N GLN A 78 15.31 1.75 5.42
CA GLN A 78 15.40 2.15 4.03
C GLN A 78 15.04 0.98 3.09
N GLN A 79 15.61 -0.18 3.36
CA GLN A 79 15.36 -1.37 2.54
C GLN A 79 13.91 -1.81 2.62
N ALA A 80 13.33 -1.79 3.81
CA ALA A 80 11.92 -2.15 4.00
C ALA A 80 11.00 -1.18 3.26
N LEU A 81 11.30 0.12 3.32
CA LEU A 81 10.51 1.14 2.62
C LEU A 81 10.60 0.95 1.10
N ILE A 82 11.79 0.69 0.58
CA ILE A 82 11.97 0.46 -0.86
C ILE A 82 11.13 -0.74 -1.32
N SER A 83 11.16 -1.83 -0.55
CA SER A 83 10.40 -3.03 -0.89
C SER A 83 8.90 -2.79 -0.86
N ALA A 84 8.41 -2.10 0.16
CA ALA A 84 6.99 -1.79 0.30
C ALA A 84 6.53 -0.84 -0.82
N GLU A 85 7.29 0.20 -1.11
CA GLU A 85 6.95 1.16 -2.15
C GLU A 85 6.97 0.54 -3.53
N ALA A 86 7.92 -0.37 -3.78
CA ALA A 86 7.97 -1.09 -5.06
C ALA A 86 6.69 -1.91 -5.27
N ALA A 87 6.19 -2.55 -4.22
CA ALA A 87 4.94 -3.31 -4.29
C ALA A 87 3.74 -2.38 -4.55
N TYR A 88 3.71 -1.23 -3.89
CA TYR A 88 2.69 -0.22 -4.09
C TYR A 88 2.66 0.24 -5.56
N PHE A 89 3.83 0.66 -6.08
CA PHE A 89 3.90 1.15 -7.46
C PHE A 89 3.51 0.07 -8.46
N LYS A 90 3.98 -1.16 -8.24
CA LYS A 90 3.65 -2.27 -9.13
C LYS A 90 2.15 -2.53 -9.18
N THR A 91 1.49 -2.46 -8.03
CA THR A 91 0.05 -2.68 -7.95
C THR A 91 -0.71 -1.69 -8.83
N PHE A 92 -0.37 -0.42 -8.76
CA PHE A 92 -1.06 0.61 -9.54
C PHE A 92 -0.59 0.66 -11.00
N ASP A 93 0.68 0.35 -11.27
CA ASP A 93 1.20 0.31 -12.65
C ASP A 93 0.62 -0.86 -13.45
N ASN A 94 0.20 -1.93 -12.78
CA ASN A 94 -0.37 -3.10 -13.43
C ASN A 94 -1.87 -2.95 -13.74
N GLN A 95 -2.46 -1.80 -13.42
CA GLN A 95 -3.85 -1.55 -13.78
C GLN A 95 -3.99 -1.50 -15.31
N PRO A 96 -5.11 -1.94 -15.85
CA PRO A 96 -5.33 -1.89 -17.30
C PRO A 96 -5.14 -0.47 -17.85
N GLU A 97 -4.67 -0.38 -19.10
CA GLU A 97 -4.45 0.90 -19.74
C GLU A 97 -5.75 1.58 -20.19
N GLU A 98 -6.87 1.07 -19.75
CA GLU A 98 -8.17 1.65 -20.04
C GLU A 98 -8.26 3.06 -19.48
N GLU A 99 -9.05 3.89 -20.15
CA GLU A 99 -9.32 5.23 -19.67
C GLU A 99 -9.97 5.16 -18.29
N LEU A 100 -9.60 6.09 -17.44
CA LEU A 100 -10.27 6.19 -16.15
C LEU A 100 -11.74 6.57 -16.37
N PRO A 101 -12.65 6.05 -15.51
CA PRO A 101 -14.05 6.50 -15.54
C PRO A 101 -14.14 8.02 -15.45
N SER A 102 -15.19 8.58 -16.04
CA SER A 102 -15.31 10.04 -16.13
C SER A 102 -15.26 10.74 -14.78
N GLU A 103 -15.83 10.16 -13.73
CA GLU A 103 -15.79 10.73 -12.39
C GLU A 103 -14.36 10.76 -11.82
N MET A 104 -13.54 9.79 -12.19
CA MET A 104 -12.15 9.78 -11.76
C MET A 104 -11.31 10.77 -12.53
N ARG A 105 -11.58 10.90 -13.84
CA ARG A 105 -10.90 11.90 -14.66
C ARG A 105 -11.20 13.32 -14.20
N ALA A 106 -12.42 13.54 -13.72
CA ALA A 106 -12.80 14.84 -13.19
C ALA A 106 -11.96 15.24 -11.97
N VAL A 107 -11.50 14.26 -11.19
CA VAL A 107 -10.72 14.50 -9.99
C VAL A 107 -9.22 14.44 -10.27
N TYR A 108 -8.77 13.43 -11.03
CA TYR A 108 -7.34 13.13 -11.23
C TYR A 108 -6.79 13.59 -12.58
N GLY A 109 -7.64 14.08 -13.46
CA GLY A 109 -7.23 14.45 -14.80
C GLY A 109 -7.07 13.23 -15.69
N ASP A 110 -6.32 13.37 -16.76
CA ASP A 110 -6.08 12.28 -17.72
C ASP A 110 -4.87 11.43 -17.35
N ASP A 111 -4.33 11.62 -16.15
CA ASP A 111 -3.16 10.87 -15.70
C ASP A 111 -3.51 9.41 -15.46
N ARG A 112 -2.54 8.56 -15.70
CA ARG A 112 -2.68 7.13 -15.39
C ARG A 112 -2.72 6.96 -13.88
N LEU A 113 -3.47 5.96 -13.43
CA LEU A 113 -3.65 5.71 -12.00
C LEU A 113 -2.31 5.51 -11.27
N GLY A 114 -1.34 4.86 -11.92
CA GLY A 114 -0.02 4.69 -11.33
C GLY A 114 0.67 6.01 -11.01
N HIS A 115 0.54 6.99 -11.90
CA HIS A 115 1.10 8.32 -11.69
C HIS A 115 0.39 9.03 -10.54
N VAL A 116 -0.92 8.99 -10.54
CA VAL A 116 -1.74 9.57 -9.47
C VAL A 116 -1.37 8.95 -8.12
N ALA A 117 -1.20 7.62 -8.09
CA ALA A 117 -0.86 6.91 -6.87
C ALA A 117 0.49 7.35 -6.30
N ARG A 118 1.48 7.62 -7.16
CA ARG A 118 2.79 8.10 -6.72
C ARG A 118 2.70 9.47 -6.07
N ILE A 119 1.97 10.37 -6.71
CA ILE A 119 1.78 11.71 -6.19
C ILE A 119 1.04 11.67 -4.86
N ALA A 120 0.00 10.83 -4.78
CA ALA A 120 -0.79 10.69 -3.56
C ALA A 120 0.03 10.14 -2.41
N LEU A 121 0.88 9.15 -2.67
CA LEU A 121 1.71 8.57 -1.62
C LEU A 121 2.64 9.63 -1.00
N ALA A 122 3.24 10.46 -1.84
CA ALA A 122 4.09 11.54 -1.37
C ALA A 122 3.29 12.59 -0.58
N ALA A 123 2.14 12.97 -1.10
CA ALA A 123 1.30 13.99 -0.46
C ALA A 123 0.79 13.54 0.92
N TYR A 124 0.31 12.31 1.00
CA TYR A 124 -0.16 11.77 2.29
C TYR A 124 0.99 11.64 3.28
N GLY A 125 2.18 11.29 2.78
CA GLY A 125 3.37 11.18 3.61
C GLY A 125 3.77 12.51 4.22
N GLU A 126 3.69 13.59 3.45
CA GLU A 126 3.99 14.92 3.96
C GLU A 126 3.04 15.34 5.08
N HIS A 127 1.76 15.03 4.92
CA HIS A 127 0.78 15.33 5.96
C HIS A 127 1.03 14.53 7.24
N ASN A 128 1.45 13.28 7.11
CA ASN A 128 1.69 12.43 8.26
C ASN A 128 2.95 12.83 9.02
N ASP A 129 3.91 13.48 8.36
CA ASP A 129 5.16 13.92 8.96
C ASP A 129 5.01 15.24 9.74
N MET A 130 3.83 15.85 9.67
CA MET A 130 3.52 17.05 10.46
C MET A 130 2.82 16.68 11.78
#